data_b4a7be9c2075e112e9b0d784a14eaa80
#
_entry.id   b4a7be9c2075e112e9b0d784a14eaa80
#
_cell.length_a   1.000
_cell.length_b   1.000
_cell.length_c   1.000
_cell.angle_alpha   90.00
_cell.angle_beta   90.00
_cell.angle_gamma   90.00
#
_symmetry.space_group_name_H-M   'P 1'
#
loop_
_entity.id
_entity.type
_entity.pdbx_description
1 polymer ?
#
loop_
_entity_poly.entity_id
_entity_poly.type
_entity_poly.pdbx_seq_one_letter_code
_entity_poly.pdbx_strand_id
1 'polypeptide(L)'
;MERGQLPLALSLDTEATFDNYYTPQSQRLVVNQLQAVADGQGEKHLFLAGRTGRGHLLQACCHRASALQRDVRYIPLEDVRDYPADAVLEGIEQSELICLDNLDAIVGSRDWEVALFSLYNQSLTNRCQLVFAAAQVPSAIAFDLPDLASRLRSFSVYQITELDDEERIRALQHRASALGMEVSQPVAEYIYRRCQRDLHSLFRVLTELDRHSLAQQRRLTKPFVKEIMCW
;
A
#
# COMPACT_ATOMS: atom_id res chain seq x y z
N MET A 1 -30.40 0.26 -21.98
CA MET A 1 -29.19 1.09 -21.77
C MET A 1 -28.13 0.14 -21.28
N GLU A 2 -27.17 -0.21 -22.13
CA GLU A 2 -26.01 -0.97 -21.73
C GLU A 2 -25.24 -0.13 -20.70
N ARG A 3 -25.20 -0.59 -19.47
CA ARG A 3 -24.30 -0.03 -18.45
C ARG A 3 -22.89 -0.48 -18.83
N GLY A 4 -22.17 0.40 -19.52
CA GLY A 4 -20.79 0.15 -19.88
C GLY A 4 -19.98 0.01 -18.58
N GLN A 5 -19.38 -1.15 -18.40
CA GLN A 5 -18.38 -1.41 -17.37
C GLN A 5 -17.29 -0.33 -17.51
N LEU A 6 -17.08 0.45 -16.48
CA LEU A 6 -16.01 1.46 -16.46
C LEU A 6 -14.68 0.71 -16.58
N PRO A 7 -13.86 0.94 -17.63
CA PRO A 7 -12.53 0.37 -17.71
C PRO A 7 -11.63 1.14 -16.70
N LEU A 8 -11.74 0.81 -15.43
CA LEU A 8 -10.79 1.26 -14.41
C LEU A 8 -9.47 0.50 -14.64
N ALA A 9 -8.61 1.07 -15.49
CA ALA A 9 -7.25 0.59 -15.67
C ALA A 9 -6.39 0.97 -14.43
N LEU A 10 -6.76 0.42 -13.28
CA LEU A 10 -5.96 0.52 -12.06
C LEU A 10 -4.80 -0.50 -12.20
N SER A 11 -3.68 -0.05 -12.76
CA SER A 11 -2.47 -0.86 -12.84
C SER A 11 -1.77 -0.85 -11.48
N LEU A 12 -1.43 -2.05 -10.98
CA LEU A 12 -0.56 -2.17 -9.82
C LEU A 12 0.84 -1.61 -10.15
N ASP A 13 1.44 -0.90 -9.19
CA ASP A 13 2.84 -0.52 -9.29
C ASP A 13 3.71 -1.78 -9.22
N THR A 14 4.43 -2.11 -10.29
CA THR A 14 5.27 -3.30 -10.41
C THR A 14 6.36 -3.37 -9.35
N GLU A 15 6.75 -2.23 -8.78
CA GLU A 15 7.76 -2.12 -7.74
C GLU A 15 7.20 -2.33 -6.32
N ALA A 16 5.87 -2.33 -6.15
CA ALA A 16 5.24 -2.52 -4.86
C ALA A 16 5.14 -4.02 -4.51
N THR A 17 6.26 -4.60 -4.11
CA THR A 17 6.36 -6.00 -3.68
C THR A 17 6.79 -6.11 -2.22
N PHE A 18 6.57 -7.26 -1.57
CA PHE A 18 7.05 -7.49 -0.20
C PHE A 18 8.59 -7.44 -0.12
N ASP A 19 9.29 -7.86 -1.17
CA ASP A 19 10.76 -7.85 -1.21
C ASP A 19 11.32 -6.43 -1.29
N ASN A 20 10.59 -5.51 -1.92
CA ASN A 20 10.95 -4.10 -2.01
C ASN A 20 10.52 -3.28 -0.79
N TYR A 21 9.76 -3.87 0.13
CA TYR A 21 9.32 -3.21 1.35
C TYR A 21 10.32 -3.42 2.48
N TYR A 22 10.93 -2.34 2.98
CA TYR A 22 11.73 -2.43 4.18
C TYR A 22 10.84 -2.74 5.39
N THR A 23 11.04 -3.92 6.00
CA THR A 23 10.23 -4.41 7.11
C THR A 23 10.98 -4.26 8.43
N PRO A 24 10.72 -3.22 9.23
CA PRO A 24 11.29 -3.10 10.57
C PRO A 24 10.72 -4.20 11.48
N GLN A 25 11.40 -4.45 12.59
CA GLN A 25 10.98 -5.51 13.52
C GLN A 25 9.56 -5.31 14.06
N SER A 26 9.16 -4.04 14.27
CA SER A 26 7.80 -3.66 14.72
C SER A 26 6.70 -4.01 13.73
N GLN A 27 7.01 -4.15 12.43
CA GLN A 27 6.03 -4.40 11.38
C GLN A 27 6.05 -5.84 10.84
N ARG A 28 6.94 -6.71 11.35
CA ARG A 28 7.03 -8.11 10.87
C ARG A 28 5.72 -8.87 10.97
N LEU A 29 4.97 -8.68 12.06
CA LEU A 29 3.68 -9.34 12.23
C LEU A 29 2.69 -8.91 11.13
N VAL A 30 2.62 -7.61 10.84
CA VAL A 30 1.72 -7.05 9.81
C VAL A 30 2.07 -7.65 8.44
N VAL A 31 3.35 -7.64 8.07
CA VAL A 31 3.81 -8.18 6.79
C VAL A 31 3.52 -9.68 6.68
N ASN A 32 3.80 -10.45 7.73
CA ASN A 32 3.50 -11.90 7.75
C ASN A 32 2.00 -12.19 7.60
N GLN A 33 1.14 -11.39 8.23
CA GLN A 33 -0.30 -11.56 8.10
C GLN A 33 -0.80 -11.22 6.68
N LEU A 34 -0.28 -10.15 6.07
CA LEU A 34 -0.61 -9.81 4.69
C LEU A 34 -0.10 -10.88 3.70
N GLN A 35 1.07 -11.47 3.94
CA GLN A 35 1.56 -12.60 3.16
C GLN A 35 0.65 -13.83 3.30
N ALA A 36 0.20 -14.14 4.51
CA ALA A 36 -0.73 -15.25 4.74
C ALA A 36 -2.09 -15.01 4.03
N VAL A 37 -2.60 -13.77 4.05
CA VAL A 37 -3.80 -13.38 3.29
C VAL A 37 -3.58 -13.56 1.79
N ALA A 38 -2.43 -13.10 1.26
CA ALA A 38 -2.07 -13.26 -0.14
C ALA A 38 -2.02 -14.73 -0.57
N ASP A 39 -1.58 -15.62 0.33
CA ASP A 39 -1.51 -17.06 0.13
C ASP A 39 -2.89 -17.77 0.24
N GLY A 40 -3.98 -17.03 0.45
CA GLY A 40 -5.32 -17.58 0.65
C GLY A 40 -5.55 -18.14 2.06
N GLN A 41 -4.63 -17.88 2.96
CA GLN A 41 -4.66 -18.26 4.38
C GLN A 41 -4.85 -16.99 5.24
N GLY A 42 -4.78 -17.14 6.56
CA GLY A 42 -4.87 -15.99 7.44
C GLY A 42 -6.29 -15.43 7.61
N GLU A 43 -6.36 -14.15 7.93
CA GLU A 43 -7.61 -13.48 8.29
C GLU A 43 -8.54 -13.28 7.09
N LYS A 44 -9.84 -13.54 7.30
CA LYS A 44 -10.85 -13.28 6.27
C LYS A 44 -11.09 -11.78 6.06
N HIS A 45 -11.05 -11.03 7.15
CA HIS A 45 -11.24 -9.57 7.15
C HIS A 45 -10.10 -8.92 7.94
N LEU A 46 -9.26 -8.16 7.25
CA LEU A 46 -8.13 -7.47 7.81
C LEU A 46 -8.25 -5.96 7.59
N PHE A 47 -7.95 -5.18 8.60
CA PHE A 47 -7.88 -3.73 8.50
C PHE A 47 -6.46 -3.25 8.76
N LEU A 48 -5.90 -2.52 7.80
CA LEU A 48 -4.54 -1.97 7.86
C LEU A 48 -4.60 -0.47 8.14
N ALA A 49 -4.21 -0.07 9.34
CA ALA A 49 -4.16 1.33 9.73
C ALA A 49 -2.73 1.88 9.67
N GLY A 50 -2.56 3.11 9.18
CA GLY A 50 -1.25 3.79 9.13
C GLY A 50 -1.24 4.90 8.10
N ARG A 51 -0.34 5.87 8.23
CA ARG A 51 -0.29 7.04 7.34
C ARG A 51 0.53 6.79 6.08
N THR A 52 1.54 5.95 6.16
CA THR A 52 2.48 5.65 5.07
C THR A 52 2.67 4.14 4.90
N GLY A 53 3.02 3.68 3.71
CA GLY A 53 3.35 2.28 3.41
C GLY A 53 2.15 1.36 3.15
N ARG A 54 0.91 1.78 3.42
CA ARG A 54 -0.31 0.98 3.19
C ARG A 54 -0.44 0.54 1.73
N GLY A 55 -0.48 1.52 0.82
CA GLY A 55 -0.66 1.27 -0.60
C GLY A 55 0.39 0.31 -1.16
N HIS A 56 1.67 0.45 -0.74
CA HIS A 56 2.72 -0.50 -1.10
C HIS A 56 2.39 -1.91 -0.60
N LEU A 57 2.03 -2.07 0.67
CA LEU A 57 1.74 -3.39 1.25
C LEU A 57 0.47 -4.03 0.68
N LEU A 58 -0.58 -3.26 0.38
CA LEU A 58 -1.77 -3.78 -0.27
C LEU A 58 -1.47 -4.25 -1.69
N GLN A 59 -0.72 -3.46 -2.45
CA GLN A 59 -0.32 -3.84 -3.80
C GLN A 59 0.62 -5.05 -3.78
N ALA A 60 1.58 -5.12 -2.83
CA ALA A 60 2.43 -6.30 -2.63
C ALA A 60 1.61 -7.56 -2.33
N CYS A 61 0.55 -7.42 -1.53
CA CYS A 61 -0.39 -8.50 -1.25
C CYS A 61 -1.10 -8.97 -2.54
N CYS A 62 -1.58 -8.03 -3.36
CA CYS A 62 -2.21 -8.34 -4.64
C CYS A 62 -1.23 -9.00 -5.63
N HIS A 63 0.01 -8.50 -5.74
CA HIS A 63 1.04 -9.11 -6.59
C HIS A 63 1.32 -10.56 -6.20
N ARG A 64 1.51 -10.82 -4.90
CA ARG A 64 1.75 -12.18 -4.40
C ARG A 64 0.57 -13.10 -4.67
N ALA A 65 -0.66 -12.64 -4.40
CA ALA A 65 -1.86 -13.44 -4.63
C ALA A 65 -2.07 -13.72 -6.13
N SER A 66 -1.85 -12.72 -7.00
CA SER A 66 -1.91 -12.87 -8.46
C SER A 66 -0.86 -13.86 -8.99
N ALA A 67 0.36 -13.85 -8.44
CA ALA A 67 1.40 -14.83 -8.77
C ALA A 67 0.97 -16.28 -8.42
N LEU A 68 0.10 -16.44 -7.44
CA LEU A 68 -0.54 -17.71 -7.06
C LEU A 68 -1.84 -18.00 -7.85
N GLN A 69 -2.08 -17.25 -8.93
CA GLN A 69 -3.25 -17.38 -9.82
C GLN A 69 -4.60 -17.14 -9.11
N ARG A 70 -4.61 -16.38 -8.03
CA ARG A 70 -5.84 -15.96 -7.37
C ARG A 70 -6.44 -14.75 -8.08
N ASP A 71 -7.79 -14.68 -8.14
CA ASP A 71 -8.47 -13.48 -8.63
C ASP A 71 -8.44 -12.39 -7.56
N VAL A 72 -7.80 -11.25 -7.89
CA VAL A 72 -7.55 -10.16 -6.96
C VAL A 72 -8.03 -8.82 -7.51
N ARG A 73 -8.48 -7.94 -6.60
CA ARG A 73 -8.81 -6.55 -6.91
C ARG A 73 -8.10 -5.61 -5.93
N TYR A 74 -7.47 -4.58 -6.48
CA TYR A 74 -6.95 -3.45 -5.71
C TYR A 74 -7.67 -2.19 -6.15
N ILE A 75 -8.28 -1.47 -5.22
CA ILE A 75 -9.02 -0.23 -5.50
C ILE A 75 -8.58 0.84 -4.51
N PRO A 76 -7.83 1.86 -4.95
CA PRO A 76 -7.60 3.08 -4.19
C PRO A 76 -8.86 3.93 -4.25
N LEU A 77 -9.61 3.99 -3.15
CA LEU A 77 -10.90 4.67 -3.09
C LEU A 77 -10.81 6.18 -3.37
N GLU A 78 -9.67 6.78 -3.09
CA GLU A 78 -9.40 8.19 -3.41
C GLU A 78 -9.53 8.48 -4.92
N ASP A 79 -9.10 7.55 -5.77
CA ASP A 79 -9.13 7.72 -7.23
C ASP A 79 -10.52 7.50 -7.83
N VAL A 80 -11.39 6.82 -7.11
CA VAL A 80 -12.72 6.40 -7.62
C VAL A 80 -13.89 7.00 -6.85
N ARG A 81 -13.65 7.80 -5.83
CA ARG A 81 -14.68 8.34 -4.92
C ARG A 81 -15.77 9.16 -5.62
N ASP A 82 -15.44 9.77 -6.77
CA ASP A 82 -16.36 10.60 -7.54
C ASP A 82 -17.23 9.78 -8.53
N TYR A 83 -17.01 8.46 -8.61
CA TYR A 83 -17.83 7.55 -9.40
C TYR A 83 -18.93 6.93 -8.53
N PRO A 84 -20.04 6.46 -9.14
CA PRO A 84 -21.07 5.73 -8.41
C PRO A 84 -20.51 4.47 -7.75
N ALA A 85 -20.71 4.33 -6.45
CA ALA A 85 -20.13 3.24 -5.65
C ALA A 85 -20.57 1.84 -6.14
N ASP A 86 -21.83 1.70 -6.52
CA ASP A 86 -22.40 0.47 -7.07
C ASP A 86 -21.73 0.08 -8.40
N ALA A 87 -21.42 1.04 -9.26
CA ALA A 87 -20.75 0.78 -10.54
C ALA A 87 -19.28 0.35 -10.36
N VAL A 88 -18.59 0.86 -9.33
CA VAL A 88 -17.20 0.50 -9.03
C VAL A 88 -17.11 -0.86 -8.35
N LEU A 89 -18.05 -1.17 -7.45
CA LEU A 89 -18.02 -2.39 -6.63
C LEU A 89 -18.88 -3.55 -7.22
N GLU A 90 -19.55 -3.36 -8.36
CA GLU A 90 -20.36 -4.41 -8.98
C GLU A 90 -19.49 -5.58 -9.44
N GLY A 91 -19.81 -6.78 -8.93
CA GLY A 91 -19.17 -8.03 -9.36
C GLY A 91 -17.81 -8.33 -8.73
N ILE A 92 -17.21 -7.39 -7.98
CA ILE A 92 -15.91 -7.64 -7.35
C ILE A 92 -15.98 -8.65 -6.21
N GLU A 93 -17.15 -8.85 -5.62
CA GLU A 93 -17.39 -9.83 -4.55
C GLU A 93 -17.14 -11.28 -4.97
N GLN A 94 -16.99 -11.53 -6.26
CA GLN A 94 -16.64 -12.84 -6.81
C GLN A 94 -15.13 -13.11 -6.75
N SER A 95 -14.32 -12.07 -6.55
CA SER A 95 -12.87 -12.19 -6.43
C SER A 95 -12.49 -12.87 -5.11
N GLU A 96 -11.31 -13.51 -5.10
CA GLU A 96 -10.81 -14.21 -3.91
C GLU A 96 -10.18 -13.27 -2.89
N LEU A 97 -9.65 -12.13 -3.37
CA LEU A 97 -9.04 -11.10 -2.53
C LEU A 97 -9.40 -9.71 -3.05
N ILE A 98 -9.91 -8.88 -2.16
CA ILE A 98 -10.19 -7.46 -2.43
C ILE A 98 -9.41 -6.60 -1.45
N CYS A 99 -8.58 -5.71 -1.97
CA CYS A 99 -7.82 -4.71 -1.22
C CYS A 99 -8.37 -3.32 -1.54
N LEU A 100 -8.96 -2.64 -0.55
CA LEU A 100 -9.47 -1.27 -0.66
C LEU A 100 -8.58 -0.33 0.15
N ASP A 101 -7.89 0.59 -0.52
CA ASP A 101 -7.07 1.61 0.14
C ASP A 101 -7.78 2.95 0.25
N ASN A 102 -7.28 3.81 1.14
CA ASN A 102 -7.78 5.16 1.38
C ASN A 102 -9.28 5.22 1.73
N LEU A 103 -9.70 4.34 2.65
CA LEU A 103 -11.09 4.28 3.11
C LEU A 103 -11.58 5.65 3.68
N ASP A 104 -10.64 6.46 4.16
CA ASP A 104 -10.91 7.82 4.64
C ASP A 104 -11.51 8.72 3.55
N ALA A 105 -11.24 8.45 2.27
CA ALA A 105 -11.66 9.29 1.16
C ALA A 105 -13.17 9.24 0.87
N ILE A 106 -13.87 8.22 1.39
CA ILE A 106 -15.31 8.01 1.15
C ILE A 106 -16.14 8.20 2.41
N VAL A 107 -15.54 8.55 3.53
CA VAL A 107 -16.25 8.81 4.78
C VAL A 107 -17.23 9.97 4.62
N GLY A 108 -18.46 9.81 5.10
CA GLY A 108 -19.55 10.77 4.92
C GLY A 108 -20.26 10.66 3.56
N SER A 109 -19.82 9.77 2.67
CA SER A 109 -20.57 9.43 1.46
C SER A 109 -21.46 8.21 1.71
N ARG A 110 -22.76 8.46 1.92
CA ARG A 110 -23.70 7.41 2.28
C ARG A 110 -23.77 6.29 1.24
N ASP A 111 -23.69 6.62 -0.03
CA ASP A 111 -23.76 5.62 -1.11
C ASP A 111 -22.56 4.67 -1.05
N TRP A 112 -21.36 5.21 -0.84
CA TRP A 112 -20.15 4.42 -0.64
C TRP A 112 -20.20 3.55 0.61
N GLU A 113 -20.67 4.12 1.73
CA GLU A 113 -20.75 3.38 2.99
C GLU A 113 -21.77 2.23 2.92
N VAL A 114 -22.91 2.42 2.24
CA VAL A 114 -23.91 1.37 1.99
C VAL A 114 -23.35 0.29 1.07
N ALA A 115 -22.65 0.69 -0.01
CA ALA A 115 -22.05 -0.25 -0.94
C ALA A 115 -20.96 -1.12 -0.28
N LEU A 116 -20.11 -0.51 0.56
CA LEU A 116 -19.10 -1.24 1.33
C LEU A 116 -19.70 -2.18 2.37
N PHE A 117 -20.80 -1.78 3.02
CA PHE A 117 -21.53 -2.66 3.93
C PHE A 117 -22.13 -3.87 3.19
N SER A 118 -22.67 -3.63 1.99
CA SER A 118 -23.14 -4.72 1.10
C SER A 118 -22.02 -5.67 0.72
N LEU A 119 -20.87 -5.15 0.28
CA LEU A 119 -19.68 -5.93 -0.06
C LEU A 119 -19.20 -6.78 1.12
N TYR A 120 -19.16 -6.21 2.34
CA TYR A 120 -18.84 -6.97 3.54
C TYR A 120 -19.83 -8.14 3.75
N ASN A 121 -21.14 -7.90 3.65
CA ASN A 121 -22.13 -8.96 3.85
C ASN A 121 -22.01 -10.08 2.78
N GLN A 122 -21.72 -9.71 1.54
CA GLN A 122 -21.49 -10.68 0.46
C GLN A 122 -20.21 -11.50 0.72
N SER A 123 -19.15 -10.87 1.24
CA SER A 123 -17.92 -11.59 1.57
C SER A 123 -18.11 -12.67 2.63
N LEU A 124 -19.12 -12.54 3.52
CA LEU A 124 -19.40 -13.56 4.54
C LEU A 124 -19.83 -14.91 3.94
N THR A 125 -20.56 -14.86 2.83
CA THR A 125 -21.06 -16.05 2.12
C THR A 125 -20.09 -16.57 1.08
N ASN A 126 -19.22 -15.71 0.55
CA ASN A 126 -18.24 -16.04 -0.47
C ASN A 126 -16.87 -16.38 0.17
N ARG A 127 -15.96 -16.95 -0.61
CA ARG A 127 -14.57 -17.19 -0.19
C ARG A 127 -13.68 -15.94 -0.29
N CYS A 128 -14.28 -14.76 -0.45
CA CYS A 128 -13.59 -13.50 -0.63
C CYS A 128 -12.95 -13.04 0.70
N GLN A 129 -11.66 -12.75 0.66
CA GLN A 129 -10.93 -12.05 1.74
C GLN A 129 -10.97 -10.54 1.48
N LEU A 130 -11.24 -9.74 2.52
CA LEU A 130 -11.24 -8.30 2.44
C LEU A 130 -10.09 -7.71 3.24
N VAL A 131 -9.29 -6.87 2.59
CA VAL A 131 -8.26 -6.05 3.24
C VAL A 131 -8.59 -4.59 3.01
N PHE A 132 -8.99 -3.91 4.08
CA PHE A 132 -9.28 -2.48 4.04
C PHE A 132 -8.14 -1.69 4.67
N ALA A 133 -7.86 -0.50 4.12
CA ALA A 133 -6.82 0.34 4.69
C ALA A 133 -7.24 1.81 4.79
N ALA A 134 -6.81 2.45 5.87
CA ALA A 134 -7.05 3.85 6.17
C ALA A 134 -5.91 4.47 6.98
N ALA A 135 -5.86 5.81 7.08
CA ALA A 135 -4.88 6.49 7.90
C ALA A 135 -5.05 6.18 9.40
N GLN A 136 -6.28 5.94 9.82
CA GLN A 136 -6.67 5.71 11.22
C GLN A 136 -7.29 4.33 11.41
N VAL A 137 -7.35 3.86 12.66
CA VAL A 137 -8.07 2.63 13.02
C VAL A 137 -9.58 2.82 12.87
N PRO A 138 -10.37 1.74 12.63
CA PRO A 138 -11.82 1.83 12.40
C PRO A 138 -12.59 2.57 13.51
N SER A 139 -12.13 2.45 14.76
CA SER A 139 -12.76 3.12 15.90
C SER A 139 -12.57 4.64 15.92
N ALA A 140 -11.60 5.17 15.18
CA ALA A 140 -11.31 6.60 15.08
C ALA A 140 -11.91 7.25 13.82
N ILE A 141 -12.50 6.46 12.93
CA ILE A 141 -13.14 6.96 11.70
C ILE A 141 -14.64 7.18 11.97
N ALA A 142 -15.13 8.36 11.63
CA ALA A 142 -16.54 8.74 11.85
C ALA A 142 -17.40 8.40 10.62
N PHE A 143 -17.75 7.11 10.45
CA PHE A 143 -18.71 6.68 9.43
C PHE A 143 -20.13 7.13 9.77
N ASP A 144 -20.90 7.55 8.77
CA ASP A 144 -22.31 7.91 8.92
C ASP A 144 -23.21 6.68 9.08
N LEU A 145 -22.80 5.50 8.54
CA LEU A 145 -23.52 4.24 8.66
C LEU A 145 -23.02 3.45 9.89
N PRO A 146 -23.78 3.39 11.00
CA PRO A 146 -23.36 2.69 12.23
C PRO A 146 -23.08 1.20 12.02
N ASP A 147 -23.84 0.57 11.09
CA ASP A 147 -23.67 -0.84 10.77
C ASP A 147 -22.31 -1.11 10.13
N LEU A 148 -21.85 -0.29 9.17
CA LEU A 148 -20.52 -0.38 8.58
C LEU A 148 -19.45 -0.18 9.65
N ALA A 149 -19.58 0.88 10.47
CA ALA A 149 -18.63 1.14 11.55
C ALA A 149 -18.51 -0.04 12.53
N SER A 150 -19.64 -0.68 12.86
CA SER A 150 -19.67 -1.86 13.72
C SER A 150 -18.93 -3.05 13.07
N ARG A 151 -19.15 -3.29 11.77
CA ARG A 151 -18.50 -4.38 11.03
C ARG A 151 -17.00 -4.16 10.91
N LEU A 152 -16.56 -2.96 10.57
CA LEU A 152 -15.13 -2.65 10.47
C LEU A 152 -14.38 -2.79 11.79
N ARG A 153 -15.04 -2.54 12.92
CA ARG A 153 -14.46 -2.80 14.26
C ARG A 153 -14.26 -4.29 14.56
N SER A 154 -14.94 -5.17 13.84
CA SER A 154 -14.78 -6.64 13.99
C SER A 154 -13.64 -7.21 13.13
N PHE A 155 -13.01 -6.41 12.27
CA PHE A 155 -11.86 -6.82 11.49
C PHE A 155 -10.64 -7.01 12.41
N SER A 156 -9.73 -7.89 12.01
CA SER A 156 -8.38 -7.96 12.61
C SER A 156 -7.61 -6.71 12.23
N VAL A 157 -7.37 -5.82 13.20
CA VAL A 157 -6.74 -4.51 12.97
C VAL A 157 -5.24 -4.59 13.17
N TYR A 158 -4.47 -4.22 12.16
CA TYR A 158 -3.02 -4.10 12.20
C TYR A 158 -2.59 -2.67 11.94
N GLN A 159 -1.59 -2.19 12.66
CA GLN A 159 -1.06 -0.83 12.50
C GLN A 159 0.34 -0.83 11.92
N ILE A 160 0.54 0.01 10.89
CA ILE A 160 1.86 0.38 10.39
C ILE A 160 2.35 1.58 11.22
N THR A 161 3.45 1.39 11.92
CA THR A 161 4.13 2.49 12.62
C THR A 161 5.00 3.27 11.66
N GLU A 162 5.11 4.58 11.86
CA GLU A 162 6.06 5.38 11.09
C GLU A 162 7.50 4.95 11.42
N LEU A 163 8.35 4.91 10.40
CA LEU A 163 9.75 4.61 10.56
C LEU A 163 10.46 5.76 11.31
N ASP A 164 11.34 5.43 12.22
CA ASP A 164 12.26 6.40 12.81
C ASP A 164 13.37 6.83 11.81
N ASP A 165 14.23 7.74 12.23
CA ASP A 165 15.28 8.29 11.37
C ASP A 165 16.29 7.22 10.92
N GLU A 166 16.65 6.28 11.81
CA GLU A 166 17.55 5.18 11.46
C GLU A 166 16.87 4.16 10.53
N GLU A 167 15.62 3.86 10.79
CA GLU A 167 14.83 2.95 9.96
C GLU A 167 14.62 3.53 8.56
N ARG A 168 14.42 4.85 8.40
CA ARG A 168 14.34 5.51 7.10
C ARG A 168 15.66 5.42 6.32
N ILE A 169 16.81 5.54 7.00
CA ILE A 169 18.13 5.35 6.39
C ILE A 169 18.29 3.90 5.94
N ARG A 170 17.88 2.92 6.75
CA ARG A 170 17.91 1.51 6.39
C ARG A 170 16.94 1.19 5.24
N ALA A 171 15.76 1.81 5.21
CA ALA A 171 14.82 1.69 4.11
C ALA A 171 15.39 2.22 2.79
N LEU A 172 16.12 3.35 2.83
CA LEU A 172 16.85 3.88 1.68
C LEU A 172 17.91 2.89 1.17
N GLN A 173 18.70 2.29 2.07
CA GLN A 173 19.71 1.29 1.71
C GLN A 173 19.09 0.01 1.15
N HIS A 174 17.99 -0.44 1.75
CA HIS A 174 17.23 -1.59 1.28
C HIS A 174 16.70 -1.36 -0.14
N ARG A 175 16.10 -0.20 -0.40
CA ARG A 175 15.62 0.17 -1.74
C ARG A 175 16.76 0.27 -2.75
N ALA A 176 17.91 0.83 -2.36
CA ALA A 176 19.09 0.89 -3.21
C ALA A 176 19.57 -0.51 -3.60
N SER A 177 19.63 -1.43 -2.63
CA SER A 177 20.02 -2.83 -2.88
C SER A 177 19.06 -3.53 -3.85
N ALA A 178 17.75 -3.29 -3.74
CA ALA A 178 16.76 -3.82 -4.67
C ALA A 178 16.95 -3.30 -6.11
N LEU A 179 17.48 -2.09 -6.27
CA LEU A 179 17.88 -1.50 -7.56
C LEU A 179 19.28 -1.94 -8.02
N GLY A 180 19.96 -2.83 -7.29
CA GLY A 180 21.31 -3.27 -7.59
C GLY A 180 22.41 -2.25 -7.23
N MET A 181 22.09 -1.22 -6.45
CA MET A 181 23.04 -0.20 -6.02
C MET A 181 23.56 -0.46 -4.60
N GLU A 182 24.84 -0.23 -4.39
CA GLU A 182 25.45 -0.25 -3.06
C GLU A 182 25.54 1.18 -2.51
N VAL A 183 24.78 1.44 -1.43
CA VAL A 183 24.79 2.73 -0.71
C VAL A 183 25.34 2.52 0.69
N SER A 184 26.58 3.00 0.92
CA SER A 184 27.22 2.93 2.24
C SER A 184 26.47 3.78 3.26
N GLN A 185 26.57 3.42 4.55
CA GLN A 185 25.96 4.16 5.66
C GLN A 185 26.25 5.68 5.61
N PRO A 186 27.53 6.14 5.41
CA PRO A 186 27.81 7.57 5.35
C PRO A 186 27.20 8.30 4.16
N VAL A 187 26.92 7.59 3.04
CA VAL A 187 26.24 8.15 1.87
C VAL A 187 24.74 8.23 2.11
N ALA A 188 24.14 7.18 2.67
CA ALA A 188 22.72 7.16 3.03
C ALA A 188 22.37 8.28 4.03
N GLU A 189 23.19 8.46 5.08
CA GLU A 189 23.02 9.55 6.04
C GLU A 189 23.19 10.95 5.38
N TYR A 190 24.10 11.07 4.42
CA TYR A 190 24.29 12.32 3.69
C TYR A 190 23.05 12.69 2.88
N ILE A 191 22.46 11.71 2.15
CA ILE A 191 21.23 11.88 1.41
C ILE A 191 20.08 12.24 2.37
N TYR A 192 19.91 11.47 3.46
CA TYR A 192 18.86 11.69 4.44
C TYR A 192 18.86 13.10 5.05
N ARG A 193 20.06 13.66 5.32
CA ARG A 193 20.20 15.02 5.89
C ARG A 193 19.88 16.14 4.90
N ARG A 194 19.87 15.87 3.59
CA ARG A 194 19.68 16.87 2.52
C ARG A 194 18.30 16.81 1.88
N CYS A 195 17.58 15.70 2.03
CA CYS A 195 16.22 15.52 1.53
C CYS A 195 15.16 15.88 2.57
N GLN A 196 13.93 16.01 2.11
CA GLN A 196 12.77 15.87 2.99
C GLN A 196 12.78 14.48 3.61
N ARG A 197 12.45 14.40 4.92
CA ARG A 197 12.58 13.17 5.71
C ARG A 197 11.42 12.18 5.51
N ASP A 198 10.81 12.19 4.33
CA ASP A 198 9.79 11.23 3.93
C ASP A 198 10.36 10.22 2.92
N LEU A 199 9.84 9.00 2.92
CA LEU A 199 10.33 7.92 2.06
C LEU A 199 10.14 8.22 0.56
N HIS A 200 9.07 8.91 0.19
CA HIS A 200 8.82 9.24 -1.22
C HIS A 200 9.93 10.14 -1.78
N SER A 201 10.27 11.20 -1.06
CA SER A 201 11.37 12.12 -1.43
C SER A 201 12.72 11.40 -1.47
N LEU A 202 12.99 10.53 -0.49
CA LEU A 202 14.22 9.74 -0.45
C LEU A 202 14.33 8.77 -1.64
N PHE A 203 13.26 8.07 -1.98
CA PHE A 203 13.25 7.12 -3.09
C PHE A 203 13.32 7.83 -4.45
N ARG A 204 12.71 9.00 -4.60
CA ARG A 204 12.84 9.82 -5.80
C ARG A 204 14.29 10.24 -6.05
N VAL A 205 15.01 10.68 -5.00
CA VAL A 205 16.45 10.98 -5.09
C VAL A 205 17.24 9.73 -5.49
N LEU A 206 16.90 8.58 -4.92
CA LEU A 206 17.56 7.32 -5.25
C LEU A 206 17.38 6.94 -6.71
N THR A 207 16.17 7.08 -7.26
CA THR A 207 15.88 6.83 -8.68
C THR A 207 16.69 7.75 -9.61
N GLU A 208 16.82 9.02 -9.25
CA GLU A 208 17.64 9.97 -10.03
C GLU A 208 19.13 9.59 -9.98
N LEU A 209 19.62 9.22 -8.81
CA LEU A 209 21.01 8.77 -8.64
C LEU A 209 21.30 7.47 -9.38
N ASP A 210 20.35 6.53 -9.42
CA ASP A 210 20.47 5.28 -10.18
C ASP A 210 20.65 5.55 -11.68
N ARG A 211 19.76 6.38 -12.24
CA ARG A 211 19.84 6.76 -13.65
C ARG A 211 21.21 7.34 -14.05
N HIS A 212 21.75 8.22 -13.21
CA HIS A 212 23.06 8.83 -13.46
C HIS A 212 24.24 7.88 -13.19
N SER A 213 24.13 7.03 -12.17
CA SER A 213 25.13 6.01 -11.84
C SER A 213 25.29 5.01 -12.98
N LEU A 214 24.18 4.52 -13.53
CA LEU A 214 24.19 3.62 -14.72
C LEU A 214 24.77 4.31 -15.96
N ALA A 215 24.35 5.53 -16.26
CA ALA A 215 24.83 6.27 -17.42
C ALA A 215 26.33 6.57 -17.38
N GLN A 216 26.88 6.84 -16.19
CA GLN A 216 28.30 7.20 -16.00
C GLN A 216 29.16 6.02 -15.54
N GLN A 217 28.57 4.87 -15.24
CA GLN A 217 29.23 3.67 -14.68
C GLN A 217 30.05 4.00 -13.41
N ARG A 218 29.49 4.86 -12.54
CA ARG A 218 30.14 5.33 -11.31
C ARG A 218 29.40 4.86 -10.08
N ARG A 219 30.15 4.49 -9.04
CA ARG A 219 29.59 4.11 -7.74
C ARG A 219 29.03 5.32 -6.99
N LEU A 220 28.02 5.09 -6.16
CA LEU A 220 27.42 6.10 -5.29
C LEU A 220 28.39 6.49 -4.16
N THR A 221 29.03 7.64 -4.31
CA THR A 221 29.90 8.26 -3.31
C THR A 221 29.34 9.65 -2.93
N LYS A 222 29.73 10.18 -1.76
CA LYS A 222 29.31 11.54 -1.37
C LYS A 222 29.63 12.60 -2.44
N PRO A 223 30.85 12.64 -3.04
CA PRO A 223 31.13 13.57 -4.13
C PRO A 223 30.19 13.40 -5.33
N PHE A 224 29.91 12.15 -5.74
CA PHE A 224 28.99 11.87 -6.85
C PHE A 224 27.57 12.35 -6.54
N VAL A 225 27.04 12.04 -5.34
CA VAL A 225 25.72 12.51 -4.92
C VAL A 225 25.66 14.05 -4.91
N LYS A 226 26.70 14.71 -4.40
CA LYS A 226 26.79 16.17 -4.38
C LYS A 226 26.78 16.76 -5.79
N GLU A 227 27.51 16.17 -6.72
CA GLU A 227 27.59 16.58 -8.12
C GLU A 227 26.21 16.50 -8.81
N ILE A 228 25.55 15.31 -8.72
CA ILE A 228 24.28 15.06 -9.42
C ILE A 228 23.13 15.88 -8.83
N MET A 229 23.06 15.98 -7.50
CA MET A 229 21.95 16.65 -6.82
C MET A 229 22.18 18.16 -6.62
N CYS A 230 23.34 18.69 -7.05
CA CYS A 230 23.73 20.10 -6.83
C CYS A 230 23.65 20.54 -5.35
N TRP A 231 24.13 19.72 -4.43
CA TRP A 231 24.09 19.95 -2.96
C TRP A 231 25.39 20.46 -2.37
#